data_c77aa4bada954b743775da8e83607451
#
_entry.id   c77aa4bada954b743775da8e83607451
#
_cell.length_a   1.000
_cell.length_b   1.000
_cell.length_c   1.000
_cell.angle_alpha   90.00
_cell.angle_beta   90.00
_cell.angle_gamma   90.00
#
_symmetry.space_group_name_H-M   'P 1'
#
loop_
_entity.id
_entity.type
_entity.pdbx_description
1 polymer ?
#
loop_
_entity_poly.entity_id
_entity_poly.type
_entity_poly.pdbx_seq_one_letter_code
_entity_poly.pdbx_strand_id
1 'polypeptide(L)'
;MVAVLFIVFLVALAIGVPVAFSLGLASVAYMLGSHIQMINFAQYFFKGLDSFTLLCIPGFTFAGNLMNQGGISDKLLDFADALVGHVPGLLLGFGMCATCYILSVKRHYPKRDKRASLAHVLHATKEAIWALIMVAIILFGIMGGIVTPTEASIICVVYGLFVSVFIYRKMGPKEMYSCLKDTVSSASAIMALVAFANVFAFILTKEHIPSMIADAMLRLTSNKYLILLLINLFLIFVGMFMETIAAILILFPTLLAVAAAVGVDPIQFGIIVVMNLVLGLCTPPVGVCLFAATNIGSRYGKCTLSDSVKALVPLLIVNFGVLFLVTYVPFLTVGVANLVMG
;
A
#
# COMPACT_ATOMS: atom_id res chain seq x y z
N MET A 1 6.36 17.22 25.97
CA MET A 1 7.26 16.27 25.28
C MET A 1 6.71 15.83 23.91
N VAL A 2 5.41 15.68 23.73
CA VAL A 2 4.81 15.33 22.40
C VAL A 2 5.23 16.30 21.28
N ALA A 3 5.27 17.61 21.56
CA ALA A 3 5.73 18.60 20.60
C ALA A 3 7.18 18.32 20.11
N VAL A 4 8.07 17.87 20.99
CA VAL A 4 9.46 17.51 20.64
C VAL A 4 9.47 16.35 19.66
N LEU A 5 8.62 15.34 19.85
CA LEU A 5 8.47 14.19 18.96
C LEU A 5 8.17 14.65 17.52
N PHE A 6 7.15 15.50 17.35
CA PHE A 6 6.75 15.98 16.03
C PHE A 6 7.74 16.99 15.44
N ILE A 7 8.32 17.87 16.24
CA ILE A 7 9.31 18.85 15.78
C ILE A 7 10.56 18.12 15.26
N VAL A 8 11.12 17.19 16.03
CA VAL A 8 12.30 16.42 15.60
C VAL A 8 12.00 15.61 14.35
N PHE A 9 10.83 14.99 14.28
CA PHE A 9 10.38 14.25 13.10
C PHE A 9 10.32 15.14 11.84
N LEU A 10 9.63 16.28 11.92
CA LEU A 10 9.46 17.19 10.80
C LEU A 10 10.79 17.86 10.38
N VAL A 11 11.63 18.23 11.34
CA VAL A 11 12.96 18.80 11.06
C VAL A 11 13.85 17.77 10.38
N ALA A 12 13.88 16.52 10.86
CA ALA A 12 14.66 15.46 10.24
C ALA A 12 14.21 15.21 8.79
N LEU A 13 12.89 15.19 8.54
CA LEU A 13 12.34 15.09 7.19
C LEU A 13 12.73 16.29 6.30
N ALA A 14 12.67 17.51 6.83
CA ALA A 14 13.01 18.73 6.09
C ALA A 14 14.50 18.77 5.69
N ILE A 15 15.39 18.20 6.50
CA ILE A 15 16.83 18.06 6.23
C ILE A 15 17.10 16.92 5.21
N GLY A 16 16.08 16.10 4.87
CA GLY A 16 16.22 15.01 3.90
C GLY A 16 16.63 13.66 4.52
N VAL A 17 16.53 13.49 5.83
CA VAL A 17 16.74 12.19 6.48
C VAL A 17 15.64 11.22 6.04
N PRO A 18 15.98 9.96 5.65
CA PRO A 18 14.96 8.97 5.29
C PRO A 18 13.92 8.77 6.41
N VAL A 19 12.66 8.61 6.03
CA VAL A 19 11.51 8.58 6.94
C VAL A 19 11.68 7.60 8.10
N ALA A 20 12.19 6.40 7.82
CA ALA A 20 12.45 5.39 8.84
C ALA A 20 13.36 5.93 9.95
N PHE A 21 14.47 6.56 9.58
CA PHE A 21 15.41 7.13 10.55
C PHE A 21 14.87 8.40 11.22
N SER A 22 14.04 9.19 10.52
CA SER A 22 13.37 10.36 11.10
C SER A 22 12.41 9.94 12.22
N LEU A 23 11.63 8.86 12.02
CA LEU A 23 10.78 8.26 13.04
C LEU A 23 11.60 7.74 14.22
N GLY A 24 12.72 7.07 13.93
CA GLY A 24 13.64 6.56 14.95
C GLY A 24 14.25 7.68 15.80
N LEU A 25 14.81 8.72 15.16
CA LEU A 25 15.39 9.89 15.82
C LEU A 25 14.38 10.62 16.71
N ALA A 26 13.17 10.85 16.18
CA ALA A 26 12.10 11.49 16.95
C ALA A 26 11.71 10.66 18.17
N SER A 27 11.62 9.34 18.03
CA SER A 27 11.31 8.42 19.11
C SER A 27 12.40 8.41 20.18
N VAL A 28 13.67 8.38 19.78
CA VAL A 28 14.81 8.45 20.72
C VAL A 28 14.82 9.78 21.45
N ALA A 29 14.69 10.90 20.73
CA ALA A 29 14.66 12.23 21.35
C ALA A 29 13.53 12.36 22.38
N TYR A 30 12.34 11.85 22.05
CA TYR A 30 11.20 11.83 22.97
C TYR A 30 11.49 10.97 24.21
N MET A 31 12.00 9.74 24.02
CA MET A 31 12.26 8.81 25.12
C MET A 31 13.33 9.34 26.09
N LEU A 32 14.40 9.94 25.57
CA LEU A 32 15.44 10.57 26.39
C LEU A 32 14.88 11.75 27.18
N GLY A 33 14.10 12.62 26.55
CA GLY A 33 13.49 13.77 27.23
C GLY A 33 12.40 13.40 28.23
N SER A 34 11.73 12.27 28.06
CA SER A 34 10.67 11.77 28.95
C SER A 34 11.19 10.77 29.99
N HIS A 35 12.51 10.56 30.08
CA HIS A 35 13.15 9.59 31.00
C HIS A 35 12.60 8.16 30.85
N ILE A 36 12.18 7.78 29.66
CA ILE A 36 11.73 6.42 29.36
C ILE A 36 12.96 5.55 29.13
N GLN A 37 12.97 4.38 29.75
CA GLN A 37 14.08 3.44 29.59
C GLN A 37 14.25 3.02 28.12
N MET A 38 15.47 3.11 27.60
CA MET A 38 15.79 2.77 26.20
C MET A 38 15.56 1.29 25.85
N ILE A 39 15.39 0.43 26.87
CA ILE A 39 14.99 -0.97 26.65
C ILE A 39 13.62 -1.05 25.95
N ASN A 40 12.71 -0.11 26.23
CA ASN A 40 11.41 -0.05 25.56
C ASN A 40 11.57 0.22 24.05
N PHE A 41 12.54 1.08 23.67
CA PHE A 41 12.85 1.29 22.25
C PHE A 41 13.17 -0.03 21.56
N ALA A 42 14.12 -0.80 22.10
CA ALA A 42 14.50 -2.09 21.55
C ALA A 42 13.32 -3.07 21.52
N GLN A 43 12.55 -3.16 22.61
CA GLN A 43 11.40 -4.05 22.68
C GLN A 43 10.35 -3.75 21.61
N TYR A 44 9.94 -2.50 21.44
CA TYR A 44 8.93 -2.12 20.45
C TYR A 44 9.47 -2.13 19.03
N PHE A 45 10.77 -1.89 18.84
CA PHE A 45 11.45 -2.04 17.56
C PHE A 45 11.39 -3.50 17.08
N PHE A 46 11.80 -4.43 17.93
CA PHE A 46 11.74 -5.86 17.58
C PHE A 46 10.31 -6.39 17.53
N LYS A 47 9.42 -5.96 18.40
CA LYS A 47 8.00 -6.34 18.35
C LYS A 47 7.35 -5.91 17.02
N GLY A 48 7.77 -4.78 16.44
CA GLY A 48 7.31 -4.34 15.13
C GLY A 48 7.72 -5.29 14.01
N LEU A 49 8.85 -5.96 14.15
CA LEU A 49 9.36 -6.94 13.18
C LEU A 49 8.82 -8.35 13.42
N ASP A 50 8.46 -8.68 14.65
CA ASP A 50 7.95 -9.99 15.08
C ASP A 50 6.45 -10.13 14.76
N SER A 51 6.14 -10.07 13.46
CA SER A 51 4.80 -10.28 12.95
C SER A 51 4.86 -11.30 11.82
N PHE A 52 4.10 -12.39 11.99
CA PHE A 52 4.01 -13.45 10.97
C PHE A 52 3.58 -12.89 9.60
N THR A 53 2.68 -11.91 9.58
CA THR A 53 2.22 -11.28 8.35
C THR A 53 3.34 -10.50 7.65
N LEU A 54 4.28 -9.90 8.39
CA LEU A 54 5.39 -9.15 7.79
C LEU A 54 6.41 -10.04 7.09
N LEU A 55 6.46 -11.33 7.42
CA LEU A 55 7.32 -12.28 6.72
C LEU A 55 6.96 -12.45 5.24
N CYS A 56 5.73 -12.10 4.84
CA CYS A 56 5.35 -12.10 3.44
C CYS A 56 6.04 -10.97 2.62
N ILE A 57 6.51 -9.89 3.25
CA ILE A 57 7.14 -8.74 2.56
C ILE A 57 8.40 -9.17 1.79
N PRO A 58 9.41 -9.80 2.41
CA PRO A 58 10.56 -10.32 1.66
C PRO A 58 10.16 -11.29 0.56
N GLY A 59 9.20 -12.19 0.84
CA GLY A 59 8.70 -13.17 -0.11
C GLY A 59 8.06 -12.52 -1.34
N PHE A 60 7.09 -11.64 -1.15
CA PHE A 60 6.45 -10.93 -2.26
C PHE A 60 7.39 -9.97 -2.98
N THR A 61 8.33 -9.32 -2.27
CA THR A 61 9.35 -8.48 -2.90
C THR A 61 10.24 -9.33 -3.80
N PHE A 62 10.63 -10.51 -3.35
CA PHE A 62 11.43 -11.43 -4.15
C PHE A 62 10.63 -11.97 -5.34
N ALA A 63 9.39 -12.42 -5.13
CA ALA A 63 8.51 -12.84 -6.21
C ALA A 63 8.31 -11.74 -7.26
N GLY A 64 8.10 -10.48 -6.84
CA GLY A 64 8.00 -9.34 -7.73
C GLY A 64 9.27 -9.06 -8.54
N ASN A 65 10.44 -9.15 -7.90
CA ASN A 65 11.72 -9.02 -8.59
C ASN A 65 11.97 -10.17 -9.58
N LEU A 66 11.59 -11.40 -9.19
CA LEU A 66 11.63 -12.57 -10.09
C LEU A 66 10.71 -12.39 -11.30
N MET A 67 9.50 -11.86 -11.08
CA MET A 67 8.57 -11.53 -12.17
C MET A 67 9.19 -10.55 -13.15
N ASN A 68 9.80 -9.49 -12.66
CA ASN A 68 10.39 -8.44 -13.51
C ASN A 68 11.62 -8.93 -14.26
N GLN A 69 12.58 -9.53 -13.58
CA GLN A 69 13.83 -9.99 -14.21
C GLN A 69 13.64 -11.30 -14.99
N GLY A 70 12.72 -12.16 -14.55
CA GLY A 70 12.37 -13.42 -15.21
C GLY A 70 11.49 -13.28 -16.45
N GLY A 71 11.03 -12.06 -16.77
CA GLY A 71 10.20 -11.78 -17.93
C GLY A 71 8.71 -12.17 -17.81
N ILE A 72 8.28 -12.51 -16.59
CA ILE A 72 6.88 -12.80 -16.27
C ILE A 72 6.03 -11.53 -16.42
N SER A 73 6.54 -10.39 -15.91
CA SER A 73 5.87 -9.09 -16.01
C SER A 73 5.68 -8.64 -17.47
N ASP A 74 6.68 -8.86 -18.34
CA ASP A 74 6.58 -8.53 -19.78
C ASP A 74 5.38 -9.25 -20.42
N LYS A 75 5.25 -10.56 -20.14
CA LYS A 75 4.14 -11.37 -20.68
C LYS A 75 2.79 -11.00 -20.11
N LEU A 76 2.74 -10.59 -18.84
CA LEU A 76 1.52 -10.09 -18.21
C LEU A 76 1.10 -8.74 -18.81
N LEU A 77 2.05 -7.86 -19.10
CA LEU A 77 1.80 -6.57 -19.76
C LEU A 77 1.34 -6.77 -21.21
N ASP A 78 1.98 -7.68 -21.98
CA ASP A 78 1.56 -8.03 -23.33
C ASP A 78 0.12 -8.57 -23.35
N PHE A 79 -0.22 -9.41 -22.36
CA PHE A 79 -1.58 -9.93 -22.21
C PHE A 79 -2.58 -8.84 -21.80
N ALA A 80 -2.21 -7.98 -20.84
CA ALA A 80 -3.04 -6.86 -20.44
C ALA A 80 -3.29 -5.89 -21.59
N ASP A 81 -2.26 -5.57 -22.40
CA ASP A 81 -2.38 -4.72 -23.59
C ASP A 81 -3.31 -5.34 -24.65
N ALA A 82 -3.28 -6.67 -24.78
CA ALA A 82 -4.17 -7.41 -25.67
C ALA A 82 -5.64 -7.44 -25.19
N LEU A 83 -5.87 -7.48 -23.86
CA LEU A 83 -7.20 -7.58 -23.25
C LEU A 83 -7.83 -6.22 -22.94
N VAL A 84 -7.08 -5.32 -22.32
CA VAL A 84 -7.60 -4.10 -21.69
C VAL A 84 -7.82 -2.96 -22.69
N GLY A 85 -7.49 -3.17 -23.94
CA GLY A 85 -7.94 -2.24 -24.97
C GLY A 85 -9.46 -2.01 -24.98
N HIS A 86 -10.28 -2.80 -24.25
CA HIS A 86 -11.74 -2.76 -24.43
C HIS A 86 -12.67 -3.04 -23.24
N VAL A 87 -12.22 -3.38 -22.00
CA VAL A 87 -13.15 -3.72 -20.90
C VAL A 87 -12.81 -3.02 -19.58
N PRO A 88 -13.76 -2.32 -18.95
CA PRO A 88 -13.57 -1.65 -17.67
C PRO A 88 -13.74 -2.61 -16.49
N GLY A 89 -12.76 -2.68 -15.63
CA GLY A 89 -12.84 -3.41 -14.37
C GLY A 89 -13.53 -2.61 -13.26
N LEU A 90 -14.04 -3.29 -12.27
CA LEU A 90 -14.88 -2.84 -11.14
C LEU A 90 -14.49 -1.49 -10.48
N LEU A 91 -15.41 -0.87 -9.79
CA LEU A 91 -15.54 0.55 -9.38
C LEU A 91 -14.25 1.34 -9.12
N LEU A 92 -13.26 0.81 -8.41
CA LEU A 92 -11.91 1.41 -8.26
C LEU A 92 -11.10 1.26 -9.56
N GLY A 93 -11.14 0.08 -10.16
CA GLY A 93 -10.53 -0.17 -11.47
C GLY A 93 -11.19 0.67 -12.55
N PHE A 94 -12.51 0.86 -12.52
CA PHE A 94 -13.24 1.71 -13.47
C PHE A 94 -12.81 3.18 -13.38
N GLY A 95 -12.70 3.73 -12.15
CA GLY A 95 -12.20 5.09 -11.94
C GLY A 95 -10.76 5.25 -12.41
N MET A 96 -9.89 4.29 -12.10
CA MET A 96 -8.49 4.29 -12.54
C MET A 96 -8.37 4.09 -14.06
N CYS A 97 -9.11 3.14 -14.65
CA CYS A 97 -9.12 2.93 -16.10
C CYS A 97 -9.67 4.14 -16.85
N ALA A 98 -10.74 4.77 -16.37
CA ALA A 98 -11.27 5.99 -16.96
C ALA A 98 -10.24 7.13 -16.91
N THR A 99 -9.53 7.28 -15.80
CA THR A 99 -8.47 8.29 -15.66
C THR A 99 -7.29 8.00 -16.57
N CYS A 100 -6.84 6.74 -16.63
CA CYS A 100 -5.78 6.31 -17.55
C CYS A 100 -6.20 6.52 -19.02
N TYR A 101 -7.46 6.23 -19.35
CA TYR A 101 -8.00 6.48 -20.70
C TYR A 101 -8.00 7.98 -21.05
N ILE A 102 -8.52 8.83 -20.14
CA ILE A 102 -8.56 10.28 -20.35
C ILE A 102 -7.14 10.84 -20.47
N LEU A 103 -6.20 10.39 -19.62
CA LEU A 103 -4.81 10.82 -19.68
C LEU A 103 -4.12 10.32 -20.94
N SER A 104 -4.38 9.08 -21.39
CA SER A 104 -3.86 8.50 -22.62
C SER A 104 -4.32 9.31 -23.84
N VAL A 105 -5.59 9.69 -23.89
CA VAL A 105 -6.14 10.54 -24.95
C VAL A 105 -5.54 11.95 -24.92
N LYS A 106 -5.47 12.59 -23.71
CA LYS A 106 -4.91 13.95 -23.58
C LYS A 106 -3.40 14.02 -23.86
N ARG A 107 -2.63 12.98 -23.50
CA ARG A 107 -1.17 12.93 -23.67
C ARG A 107 -0.73 12.31 -24.98
N HIS A 108 -1.67 11.96 -25.87
CA HIS A 108 -1.41 11.37 -27.18
C HIS A 108 -0.45 10.16 -27.11
N TYR A 109 -0.65 9.26 -26.12
CA TYR A 109 0.12 8.02 -26.09
C TYR A 109 -0.07 7.22 -27.37
N PRO A 110 0.98 6.57 -27.90
CA PRO A 110 0.91 5.81 -29.13
C PRO A 110 -0.18 4.75 -29.04
N LYS A 111 -1.14 4.82 -29.96
CA LYS A 111 -2.23 3.83 -30.08
C LYS A 111 -1.81 2.77 -31.10
N ARG A 112 -2.18 1.52 -30.87
CA ARG A 112 -2.18 0.54 -31.94
C ARG A 112 -3.27 0.89 -32.97
N ASP A 113 -2.89 1.00 -34.22
CA ASP A 113 -3.81 1.39 -35.32
C ASP A 113 -4.89 0.34 -35.62
N LYS A 114 -4.70 -0.90 -35.20
CA LYS A 114 -5.67 -1.99 -35.40
C LYS A 114 -5.95 -2.75 -34.09
N ARG A 115 -7.22 -3.13 -33.90
CA ARG A 115 -7.64 -4.03 -32.82
C ARG A 115 -6.86 -5.35 -32.93
N ALA A 116 -6.44 -5.88 -31.78
CA ALA A 116 -5.79 -7.20 -31.74
C ALA A 116 -6.75 -8.25 -32.32
N SER A 117 -6.27 -9.09 -33.23
CA SER A 117 -7.08 -10.20 -33.74
C SER A 117 -7.30 -11.24 -32.62
N LEU A 118 -8.39 -11.98 -32.69
CA LEU A 118 -8.69 -13.04 -31.73
C LEU A 118 -7.53 -14.06 -31.61
N ALA A 119 -6.88 -14.35 -32.76
CA ALA A 119 -5.69 -15.20 -32.80
C ALA A 119 -4.52 -14.60 -32.01
N HIS A 120 -4.32 -13.28 -32.09
CA HIS A 120 -3.28 -12.60 -31.32
C HIS A 120 -3.56 -12.62 -29.81
N VAL A 121 -4.82 -12.42 -29.41
CA VAL A 121 -5.24 -12.52 -27.99
C VAL A 121 -5.03 -13.94 -27.48
N LEU A 122 -5.43 -14.96 -28.22
CA LEU A 122 -5.21 -16.36 -27.83
C LEU A 122 -3.73 -16.72 -27.74
N HIS A 123 -2.90 -16.21 -28.63
CA HIS A 123 -1.45 -16.43 -28.58
C HIS A 123 -0.83 -15.74 -27.36
N ALA A 124 -1.18 -14.46 -27.10
CA ALA A 124 -0.72 -13.72 -25.94
C ALA A 124 -1.19 -14.37 -24.62
N THR A 125 -2.43 -14.87 -24.57
CA THR A 125 -2.96 -15.63 -23.43
C THR A 125 -2.14 -16.89 -23.18
N LYS A 126 -1.81 -17.65 -24.22
CA LYS A 126 -1.00 -18.87 -24.12
C LYS A 126 0.41 -18.57 -23.59
N GLU A 127 1.01 -17.49 -24.01
CA GLU A 127 2.32 -17.05 -23.49
C GLU A 127 2.26 -16.50 -22.07
N ALA A 128 1.17 -15.82 -21.72
CA ALA A 128 0.96 -15.24 -20.40
C ALA A 128 0.37 -16.22 -19.36
N ILE A 129 -0.02 -17.44 -19.77
CA ILE A 129 -0.70 -18.40 -18.87
C ILE A 129 0.09 -18.64 -17.58
N TRP A 130 1.40 -18.75 -17.67
CA TRP A 130 2.26 -18.95 -16.52
C TRP A 130 2.29 -17.72 -15.59
N ALA A 131 2.23 -16.52 -16.15
CA ALA A 131 2.12 -15.28 -15.38
C ALA A 131 0.75 -15.17 -14.70
N LEU A 132 -0.32 -15.51 -15.40
CA LEU A 132 -1.70 -15.50 -14.88
C LEU A 132 -1.89 -16.51 -13.74
N ILE A 133 -1.28 -17.69 -13.84
CA ILE A 133 -1.31 -18.70 -12.76
C ILE A 133 -0.73 -18.11 -11.48
N MET A 134 0.35 -17.32 -11.53
CA MET A 134 0.91 -16.71 -10.32
C MET A 134 -0.06 -15.71 -9.67
N VAL A 135 -0.73 -14.90 -10.47
CA VAL A 135 -1.79 -14.01 -9.96
C VAL A 135 -2.95 -14.81 -9.39
N ALA A 136 -3.34 -15.90 -10.07
CA ALA A 136 -4.40 -16.79 -9.59
C ALA A 136 -4.04 -17.45 -8.25
N ILE A 137 -2.80 -17.90 -8.05
CA ILE A 137 -2.30 -18.45 -6.79
C ILE A 137 -2.51 -17.45 -5.65
N ILE A 138 -2.17 -16.17 -5.86
CA ILE A 138 -2.32 -15.13 -4.86
C ILE A 138 -3.80 -14.88 -4.55
N LEU A 139 -4.60 -14.59 -5.60
CA LEU A 139 -5.99 -14.20 -5.42
C LEU A 139 -6.84 -15.35 -4.85
N PHE A 140 -6.86 -16.49 -5.53
CA PHE A 140 -7.70 -17.60 -5.13
C PHE A 140 -7.15 -18.35 -3.91
N GLY A 141 -5.83 -18.39 -3.73
CA GLY A 141 -5.21 -19.00 -2.56
C GLY A 141 -5.52 -18.26 -1.27
N ILE A 142 -5.36 -16.92 -1.27
CA ILE A 142 -5.61 -16.09 -0.09
C ILE A 142 -7.12 -15.86 0.13
N MET A 143 -7.86 -15.46 -0.92
CA MET A 143 -9.31 -15.17 -0.80
C MET A 143 -10.12 -16.45 -0.53
N GLY A 144 -9.69 -17.60 -1.05
CA GLY A 144 -10.29 -18.90 -0.76
C GLY A 144 -9.94 -19.46 0.61
N GLY A 145 -9.09 -18.77 1.41
CA GLY A 145 -8.64 -19.24 2.73
C GLY A 145 -7.78 -20.51 2.68
N ILE A 146 -7.24 -20.86 1.50
CA ILE A 146 -6.44 -22.10 1.30
C ILE A 146 -5.04 -21.90 1.86
N VAL A 147 -4.48 -20.69 1.71
CA VAL A 147 -3.14 -20.32 2.17
C VAL A 147 -3.15 -18.96 2.84
N THR A 148 -2.25 -18.79 3.81
CA THR A 148 -1.98 -17.48 4.41
C THR A 148 -1.17 -16.60 3.46
N PRO A 149 -1.14 -15.26 3.62
CA PRO A 149 -0.30 -14.37 2.81
C PRO A 149 1.18 -14.77 2.82
N THR A 150 1.69 -15.27 3.96
CA THR A 150 3.08 -15.73 4.08
C THR A 150 3.34 -16.97 3.25
N GLU A 151 2.47 -17.97 3.34
CA GLU A 151 2.57 -19.19 2.51
C GLU A 151 2.41 -18.87 1.03
N ALA A 152 1.47 -18.00 0.66
CA ALA A 152 1.30 -17.54 -0.71
C ALA A 152 2.58 -16.89 -1.26
N SER A 153 3.28 -16.08 -0.44
CA SER A 153 4.53 -15.45 -0.84
C SER A 153 5.62 -16.47 -1.17
N ILE A 154 5.74 -17.54 -0.35
CA ILE A 154 6.71 -18.62 -0.57
C ILE A 154 6.34 -19.39 -1.84
N ILE A 155 5.07 -19.75 -2.02
CA ILE A 155 4.59 -20.43 -3.22
C ILE A 155 4.90 -19.59 -4.48
N CYS A 156 4.66 -18.29 -4.43
CA CYS A 156 4.98 -17.38 -5.53
C CYS A 156 6.47 -17.31 -5.84
N VAL A 157 7.33 -17.32 -4.81
CA VAL A 157 8.79 -17.38 -5.00
C VAL A 157 9.19 -18.67 -5.71
N VAL A 158 8.76 -19.82 -5.20
CA VAL A 158 9.09 -21.14 -5.80
C VAL A 158 8.56 -21.24 -7.22
N TYR A 159 7.31 -20.84 -7.43
CA TYR A 159 6.68 -20.81 -8.73
C TYR A 159 7.38 -19.85 -9.71
N GLY A 160 7.67 -18.62 -9.26
CA GLY A 160 8.37 -17.61 -10.04
C GLY A 160 9.77 -18.06 -10.46
N LEU A 161 10.51 -18.70 -9.54
CA LEU A 161 11.80 -19.33 -9.85
C LEU A 161 11.67 -20.40 -10.93
N PHE A 162 10.71 -21.32 -10.75
CA PHE A 162 10.46 -22.39 -11.72
C PHE A 162 10.15 -21.83 -13.12
N VAL A 163 9.23 -20.88 -13.20
CA VAL A 163 8.84 -20.28 -14.47
C VAL A 163 9.99 -19.51 -15.13
N SER A 164 10.72 -18.70 -14.34
CA SER A 164 11.80 -17.84 -14.85
C SER A 164 13.01 -18.64 -15.33
N VAL A 165 13.36 -19.75 -14.63
CA VAL A 165 14.53 -20.57 -14.94
C VAL A 165 14.22 -21.60 -16.02
N PHE A 166 13.12 -22.36 -15.86
CA PHE A 166 12.85 -23.52 -16.73
C PHE A 166 11.97 -23.21 -17.92
N ILE A 167 10.97 -22.32 -17.77
CA ILE A 167 10.00 -22.04 -18.83
C ILE A 167 10.48 -20.88 -19.71
N TYR A 168 10.72 -19.72 -19.12
CA TYR A 168 11.16 -18.53 -19.86
C TYR A 168 12.66 -18.50 -20.10
N ARG A 169 13.44 -19.23 -19.30
CA ARG A 169 14.90 -19.35 -19.43
C ARG A 169 15.61 -17.99 -19.49
N LYS A 170 15.06 -17.00 -18.79
CA LYS A 170 15.60 -15.64 -18.72
C LYS A 170 16.46 -15.40 -17.47
N MET A 171 16.55 -16.36 -16.54
CA MET A 171 17.23 -16.20 -15.28
C MET A 171 18.43 -17.11 -15.16
N GLY A 172 19.62 -16.52 -15.20
CA GLY A 172 20.90 -17.16 -14.91
C GLY A 172 21.37 -16.85 -13.48
N PRO A 173 22.55 -17.37 -13.08
CA PRO A 173 23.11 -17.15 -11.72
C PRO A 173 23.38 -15.67 -11.41
N LYS A 174 23.74 -14.85 -12.41
CA LYS A 174 24.00 -13.41 -12.25
C LYS A 174 22.71 -12.63 -11.99
N GLU A 175 21.67 -12.92 -12.77
CA GLU A 175 20.35 -12.33 -12.63
C GLU A 175 19.73 -12.73 -11.29
N MET A 176 19.92 -13.97 -10.87
CA MET A 176 19.49 -14.48 -9.56
C MET A 176 20.16 -13.72 -8.40
N TYR A 177 21.47 -13.53 -8.48
CA TYR A 177 22.21 -12.77 -7.47
C TYR A 177 21.74 -11.30 -7.41
N SER A 178 21.55 -10.67 -8.57
CA SER A 178 21.02 -9.30 -8.65
C SER A 178 19.61 -9.22 -8.03
N CYS A 179 18.75 -10.16 -8.37
CA CYS A 179 17.38 -10.25 -7.86
C CYS A 179 17.36 -10.40 -6.31
N LEU A 180 18.21 -11.27 -5.77
CA LEU A 180 18.36 -11.43 -4.32
C LEU A 180 18.87 -10.16 -3.64
N LYS A 181 19.92 -9.53 -4.20
CA LYS A 181 20.48 -8.28 -3.67
C LYS A 181 19.43 -7.16 -3.64
N ASP A 182 18.69 -7.00 -4.73
CA ASP A 182 17.63 -6.00 -4.83
C ASP A 182 16.48 -6.28 -3.84
N THR A 183 16.16 -7.56 -3.65
CA THR A 183 15.15 -7.99 -2.68
C THR A 183 15.58 -7.67 -1.26
N VAL A 184 16.80 -8.06 -0.89
CA VAL A 184 17.33 -7.78 0.46
C VAL A 184 17.36 -6.29 0.73
N SER A 185 17.84 -5.49 -0.22
CA SER A 185 17.89 -4.03 -0.08
C SER A 185 16.49 -3.43 0.13
N SER A 186 15.52 -3.81 -0.70
CA SER A 186 14.16 -3.28 -0.63
C SER A 186 13.41 -3.75 0.61
N ALA A 187 13.50 -5.05 0.92
CA ALA A 187 12.84 -5.63 2.09
C ALA A 187 13.42 -5.05 3.39
N SER A 188 14.75 -4.90 3.49
CA SER A 188 15.39 -4.31 4.67
C SER A 188 14.94 -2.87 4.92
N ALA A 189 14.80 -2.06 3.85
CA ALA A 189 14.31 -0.69 3.98
C ALA A 189 12.86 -0.63 4.51
N ILE A 190 11.99 -1.51 4.00
CA ILE A 190 10.59 -1.61 4.47
C ILE A 190 10.55 -2.11 5.91
N MET A 191 11.31 -3.15 6.24
CA MET A 191 11.35 -3.70 7.59
C MET A 191 11.86 -2.67 8.61
N ALA A 192 12.92 -1.91 8.27
CA ALA A 192 13.41 -0.83 9.11
C ALA A 192 12.34 0.25 9.34
N LEU A 193 11.59 0.63 8.27
CA LEU A 193 10.49 1.58 8.41
C LEU A 193 9.43 1.08 9.38
N VAL A 194 8.99 -0.17 9.24
CA VAL A 194 7.98 -0.78 10.12
C VAL A 194 8.46 -0.84 11.57
N ALA A 195 9.71 -1.22 11.79
CA ALA A 195 10.30 -1.28 13.13
C ALA A 195 10.30 0.08 13.84
N PHE A 196 10.79 1.14 13.17
CA PHE A 196 10.79 2.49 13.73
C PHE A 196 9.38 3.07 13.87
N ALA A 197 8.49 2.80 12.90
CA ALA A 197 7.09 3.21 12.97
C ALA A 197 6.38 2.61 14.18
N ASN A 198 6.70 1.38 14.56
CA ASN A 198 6.11 0.72 15.73
C ASN A 198 6.55 1.35 17.05
N VAL A 199 7.82 1.78 17.16
CA VAL A 199 8.30 2.57 18.32
C VAL A 199 7.56 3.91 18.39
N PHE A 200 7.42 4.60 17.27
CA PHE A 200 6.69 5.86 17.20
C PHE A 200 5.22 5.68 17.59
N ALA A 201 4.58 4.64 17.10
CA ALA A 201 3.21 4.26 17.43
C ALA A 201 3.01 3.98 18.93
N PHE A 202 3.97 3.28 19.55
CA PHE A 202 3.96 3.08 21.01
C PHE A 202 3.94 4.41 21.77
N ILE A 203 4.75 5.38 21.36
CA ILE A 203 4.78 6.70 21.99
C ILE A 203 3.44 7.41 21.83
N LEU A 204 2.86 7.41 20.63
CA LEU A 204 1.54 8.01 20.37
C LEU A 204 0.46 7.39 21.27
N THR A 205 0.48 6.07 21.41
CA THR A 205 -0.48 5.34 22.25
C THR A 205 -0.28 5.65 23.72
N LYS A 206 0.97 5.69 24.19
CA LYS A 206 1.32 6.02 25.57
C LYS A 206 0.88 7.43 25.96
N GLU A 207 0.99 8.39 25.05
CA GLU A 207 0.56 9.77 25.25
C GLU A 207 -0.94 9.99 25.00
N HIS A 208 -1.70 8.91 24.76
CA HIS A 208 -3.14 8.97 24.48
C HIS A 208 -3.52 9.91 23.32
N ILE A 209 -2.61 10.13 22.36
CA ILE A 209 -2.84 11.03 21.22
C ILE A 209 -4.09 10.64 20.42
N PRO A 210 -4.33 9.34 20.09
CA PRO A 210 -5.54 8.96 19.38
C PRO A 210 -6.83 9.34 20.10
N SER A 211 -6.88 9.13 21.42
CA SER A 211 -8.05 9.47 22.24
C SER A 211 -8.26 10.99 22.32
N MET A 212 -7.18 11.76 22.48
CA MET A 212 -7.26 13.24 22.50
C MET A 212 -7.82 13.78 21.18
N ILE A 213 -7.42 13.20 20.05
CA ILE A 213 -7.93 13.57 18.72
C ILE A 213 -9.40 13.20 18.59
N ALA A 214 -9.79 12.00 19.05
CA ALA A 214 -11.17 11.54 19.04
C ALA A 214 -12.08 12.47 19.86
N ASP A 215 -11.67 12.81 21.08
CA ASP A 215 -12.40 13.75 21.95
C ASP A 215 -12.51 15.15 21.32
N ALA A 216 -11.43 15.62 20.71
CA ALA A 216 -11.43 16.91 20.01
C ALA A 216 -12.43 16.90 18.82
N MET A 217 -12.49 15.83 18.06
CA MET A 217 -13.45 15.67 16.95
C MET A 217 -14.90 15.74 17.47
N LEU A 218 -15.22 15.02 18.54
CA LEU A 218 -16.57 15.00 19.12
C LEU A 218 -16.97 16.35 19.76
N ARG A 219 -16.00 17.10 20.28
CA ARG A 219 -16.23 18.47 20.78
C ARG A 219 -16.47 19.48 19.66
N LEU A 220 -15.83 19.29 18.50
CA LEU A 220 -15.98 20.19 17.36
C LEU A 220 -17.36 20.09 16.70
N THR A 221 -17.93 18.87 16.63
CA THR A 221 -19.20 18.66 15.97
C THR A 221 -19.84 17.31 16.35
N SER A 222 -21.17 17.28 16.33
CA SER A 222 -21.95 16.05 16.39
C SER A 222 -22.51 15.64 15.02
N ASN A 223 -22.16 16.35 13.96
CA ASN A 223 -22.63 16.05 12.62
C ASN A 223 -21.87 14.86 12.05
N LYS A 224 -22.58 13.76 11.74
CA LYS A 224 -22.05 12.54 11.15
C LYS A 224 -21.12 12.79 9.96
N TYR A 225 -21.55 13.63 9.03
CA TYR A 225 -20.83 13.88 7.78
C TYR A 225 -19.52 14.62 8.02
N LEU A 226 -19.53 15.57 8.96
CA LEU A 226 -18.33 16.34 9.29
C LEU A 226 -17.33 15.50 10.10
N ILE A 227 -17.80 14.65 11.00
CA ILE A 227 -16.94 13.70 11.73
C ILE A 227 -16.27 12.73 10.75
N LEU A 228 -17.02 12.14 9.81
CA LEU A 228 -16.44 11.27 8.79
C LEU A 228 -15.40 11.99 7.93
N LEU A 229 -15.62 13.25 7.59
CA LEU A 229 -14.62 14.06 6.88
C LEU A 229 -13.36 14.24 7.69
N LEU A 230 -13.48 14.60 8.98
CA LEU A 230 -12.35 14.78 9.89
C LEU A 230 -11.56 13.48 10.07
N ILE A 231 -12.27 12.36 10.23
CA ILE A 231 -11.66 11.02 10.30
C ILE A 231 -10.91 10.70 9.01
N ASN A 232 -11.50 10.94 7.83
CA ASN A 232 -10.85 10.71 6.55
C ASN A 232 -9.55 11.52 6.44
N LEU A 233 -9.59 12.82 6.72
CA LEU A 233 -8.40 13.68 6.66
C LEU A 233 -7.31 13.20 7.64
N PHE A 234 -7.71 12.83 8.86
CA PHE A 234 -6.81 12.31 9.86
C PHE A 234 -6.16 10.97 9.45
N LEU A 235 -6.97 10.03 8.95
CA LEU A 235 -6.48 8.72 8.51
C LEU A 235 -5.58 8.80 7.28
N ILE A 236 -5.88 9.69 6.32
CA ILE A 236 -5.00 9.94 5.18
C ILE A 236 -3.66 10.46 5.70
N PHE A 237 -3.69 11.46 6.60
CA PHE A 237 -2.47 12.00 7.19
C PHE A 237 -1.65 10.93 7.91
N VAL A 238 -2.28 10.11 8.74
CA VAL A 238 -1.60 9.01 9.44
C VAL A 238 -1.07 7.97 8.45
N GLY A 239 -1.84 7.60 7.45
CA GLY A 239 -1.45 6.64 6.42
C GLY A 239 -0.25 7.08 5.56
N MET A 240 0.05 8.38 5.51
CA MET A 240 1.28 8.87 4.86
C MET A 240 2.56 8.42 5.58
N PHE A 241 2.49 8.21 6.91
CA PHE A 241 3.67 8.01 7.77
C PHE A 241 3.71 6.64 8.41
N MET A 242 2.55 5.99 8.62
CA MET A 242 2.46 4.73 9.34
C MET A 242 2.11 3.58 8.40
N GLU A 243 2.63 2.42 8.75
CA GLU A 243 2.23 1.17 8.12
C GLU A 243 0.76 0.86 8.44
N THR A 244 0.03 0.33 7.46
CA THR A 244 -1.44 0.15 7.53
C THR A 244 -1.86 -0.72 8.70
N ILE A 245 -1.18 -1.85 8.95
CA ILE A 245 -1.56 -2.80 10.01
C ILE A 245 -1.36 -2.15 11.39
N ALA A 246 -0.22 -1.49 11.59
CA ALA A 246 0.07 -0.78 12.84
C ALA A 246 -0.95 0.35 13.09
N ALA A 247 -1.27 1.11 12.05
CA ALA A 247 -2.27 2.18 12.14
C ALA A 247 -3.67 1.64 12.48
N ILE A 248 -4.09 0.53 11.86
CA ILE A 248 -5.38 -0.12 12.18
C ILE A 248 -5.40 -0.56 13.65
N LEU A 249 -4.40 -1.30 14.10
CA LEU A 249 -4.38 -1.82 15.47
C LEU A 249 -4.46 -0.73 16.53
N ILE A 250 -3.88 0.44 16.28
CA ILE A 250 -3.83 1.54 17.24
C ILE A 250 -5.05 2.44 17.14
N LEU A 251 -5.45 2.81 15.93
CA LEU A 251 -6.45 3.86 15.72
C LEU A 251 -7.87 3.31 15.60
N PHE A 252 -8.04 2.11 15.04
CA PHE A 252 -9.35 1.56 14.74
C PHE A 252 -10.26 1.48 15.98
N PRO A 253 -9.84 0.92 17.14
CA PRO A 253 -10.71 0.82 18.31
C PRO A 253 -11.19 2.19 18.80
N THR A 254 -10.30 3.19 18.82
CA THR A 254 -10.61 4.53 19.29
C THR A 254 -11.54 5.28 18.33
N LEU A 255 -11.23 5.24 17.03
CA LEU A 255 -12.03 5.92 16.03
C LEU A 255 -13.37 5.22 15.75
N LEU A 256 -13.44 3.90 15.95
CA LEU A 256 -14.69 3.16 15.87
C LEU A 256 -15.68 3.65 16.94
N ALA A 257 -15.23 3.93 18.16
CA ALA A 257 -16.07 4.49 19.20
C ALA A 257 -16.65 5.86 18.79
N VAL A 258 -15.86 6.72 18.14
CA VAL A 258 -16.30 8.02 17.59
C VAL A 258 -17.32 7.81 16.47
N ALA A 259 -17.05 6.90 15.54
CA ALA A 259 -17.91 6.60 14.41
C ALA A 259 -19.26 6.01 14.88
N ALA A 260 -19.23 5.10 15.86
CA ALA A 260 -20.42 4.51 16.46
C ALA A 260 -21.29 5.55 17.19
N ALA A 261 -20.67 6.53 17.87
CA ALA A 261 -21.39 7.62 18.53
C ALA A 261 -22.22 8.47 17.56
N VAL A 262 -21.87 8.53 16.30
CA VAL A 262 -22.61 9.24 15.24
C VAL A 262 -23.39 8.31 14.32
N GLY A 263 -23.57 7.04 14.70
CA GLY A 263 -24.41 6.08 13.98
C GLY A 263 -23.80 5.59 12.66
N VAL A 264 -22.49 5.39 12.60
CA VAL A 264 -21.80 4.75 11.47
C VAL A 264 -21.71 3.26 11.73
N ASP A 265 -22.05 2.47 10.72
CA ASP A 265 -21.96 1.01 10.77
C ASP A 265 -20.48 0.55 10.88
N PRO A 266 -20.13 -0.43 11.74
CA PRO A 266 -18.77 -0.91 11.92
C PRO A 266 -18.12 -1.46 10.65
N ILE A 267 -18.90 -2.14 9.77
CA ILE A 267 -18.41 -2.69 8.50
C ILE A 267 -18.05 -1.53 7.55
N GLN A 268 -18.96 -0.55 7.42
CA GLN A 268 -18.70 0.66 6.66
C GLN A 268 -17.44 1.35 7.17
N PHE A 269 -17.32 1.52 8.48
CA PHE A 269 -16.17 2.18 9.08
C PHE A 269 -14.87 1.42 8.83
N GLY A 270 -14.87 0.09 8.93
CA GLY A 270 -13.71 -0.75 8.61
C GLY A 270 -13.22 -0.53 7.19
N ILE A 271 -14.11 -0.50 6.21
CA ILE A 271 -13.77 -0.23 4.80
C ILE A 271 -13.19 1.18 4.63
N ILE A 272 -13.81 2.19 5.27
CA ILE A 272 -13.32 3.57 5.24
C ILE A 272 -11.88 3.65 5.78
N VAL A 273 -11.60 3.02 6.93
CA VAL A 273 -10.26 3.04 7.54
C VAL A 273 -9.23 2.40 6.64
N VAL A 274 -9.50 1.20 6.12
CA VAL A 274 -8.57 0.50 5.23
C VAL A 274 -8.30 1.32 3.97
N MET A 275 -9.34 1.84 3.31
CA MET A 275 -9.20 2.65 2.10
C MET A 275 -8.37 3.91 2.35
N ASN A 276 -8.63 4.63 3.44
CA ASN A 276 -7.87 5.84 3.79
C ASN A 276 -6.39 5.55 4.00
N LEU A 277 -6.06 4.51 4.78
CA LEU A 277 -4.68 4.16 5.07
C LEU A 277 -3.93 3.70 3.83
N VAL A 278 -4.58 2.89 2.96
CA VAL A 278 -3.99 2.47 1.68
C VAL A 278 -3.76 3.65 0.74
N LEU A 279 -4.70 4.60 0.66
CA LEU A 279 -4.52 5.83 -0.11
C LEU A 279 -3.42 6.72 0.49
N GLY A 280 -3.32 6.77 1.81
CA GLY A 280 -2.24 7.45 2.53
C GLY A 280 -0.87 6.94 2.11
N LEU A 281 -0.68 5.61 1.97
CA LEU A 281 0.58 5.01 1.50
C LEU A 281 1.00 5.48 0.09
N CYS A 282 0.07 5.95 -0.71
CA CYS A 282 0.35 6.49 -2.04
C CYS A 282 0.45 8.03 -2.05
N THR A 283 0.12 8.70 -0.94
CA THR A 283 0.00 10.16 -0.89
C THR A 283 1.28 10.82 -0.39
N PRO A 284 1.81 11.87 -1.08
CA PRO A 284 2.96 12.64 -0.56
C PRO A 284 2.63 13.27 0.80
N PRO A 285 3.61 13.53 1.70
CA PRO A 285 5.04 13.69 1.44
C PRO A 285 5.86 12.40 1.50
N VAL A 286 5.37 11.36 2.17
CA VAL A 286 6.14 10.12 2.37
C VAL A 286 5.73 9.06 1.36
N GLY A 287 4.50 8.56 1.43
CA GLY A 287 3.93 7.59 0.51
C GLY A 287 4.85 6.40 0.20
N VAL A 288 4.89 5.40 1.08
CA VAL A 288 5.81 4.25 0.93
C VAL A 288 5.68 3.58 -0.45
N CYS A 289 4.44 3.42 -0.92
CA CYS A 289 4.17 2.85 -2.24
C CYS A 289 4.64 3.77 -3.38
N LEU A 290 4.48 5.09 -3.22
CA LEU A 290 4.97 6.07 -4.18
C LEU A 290 6.50 6.05 -4.28
N PHE A 291 7.19 5.95 -3.14
CA PHE A 291 8.65 5.82 -3.09
C PHE A 291 9.13 4.53 -3.76
N ALA A 292 8.48 3.41 -3.48
CA ALA A 292 8.78 2.12 -4.11
C ALA A 292 8.58 2.19 -5.62
N ALA A 293 7.47 2.75 -6.10
CA ALA A 293 7.20 2.94 -7.52
C ALA A 293 8.23 3.85 -8.20
N THR A 294 8.63 4.95 -7.54
CA THR A 294 9.67 5.85 -8.06
C THR A 294 11.03 5.16 -8.16
N ASN A 295 11.42 4.36 -7.16
CA ASN A 295 12.66 3.60 -7.17
C ASN A 295 12.68 2.56 -8.30
N ILE A 296 11.56 1.90 -8.57
CA ILE A 296 11.43 0.99 -9.69
C ILE A 296 11.52 1.77 -11.00
N GLY A 297 10.75 2.85 -11.15
CA GLY A 297 10.74 3.69 -12.35
C GLY A 297 12.10 4.29 -12.69
N SER A 298 12.89 4.67 -11.69
CA SER A 298 14.25 5.23 -11.89
C SER A 298 15.24 4.21 -12.48
N ARG A 299 14.98 2.92 -12.39
CA ARG A 299 15.80 1.87 -13.02
C ARG A 299 15.58 1.76 -14.53
N TYR A 300 14.38 2.12 -14.99
CA TYR A 300 14.00 2.06 -16.42
C TYR A 300 14.14 3.40 -17.15
N GLY A 301 14.39 4.51 -16.45
CA GLY A 301 14.57 5.84 -17.02
C GLY A 301 14.82 6.90 -15.96
N LYS A 302 14.99 8.16 -16.40
CA LYS A 302 15.12 9.31 -15.47
C LYS A 302 13.76 9.63 -14.89
N CYS A 303 13.33 8.90 -13.84
CA CYS A 303 12.11 9.15 -13.10
C CYS A 303 12.46 9.75 -11.75
N THR A 304 12.04 11.00 -11.51
CA THR A 304 12.19 11.66 -10.20
C THR A 304 10.92 11.48 -9.38
N LEU A 305 11.02 11.67 -8.05
CA LEU A 305 9.87 11.65 -7.17
C LEU A 305 8.81 12.69 -7.61
N SER A 306 9.25 13.87 -8.06
CA SER A 306 8.36 14.92 -8.57
C SER A 306 7.57 14.47 -9.82
N ASP A 307 8.20 13.71 -10.71
CA ASP A 307 7.54 13.19 -11.91
C ASP A 307 6.51 12.11 -11.53
N SER A 308 6.87 11.23 -10.60
CA SER A 308 5.96 10.21 -10.06
C SER A 308 4.75 10.84 -9.37
N VAL A 309 4.94 11.88 -8.55
CA VAL A 309 3.86 12.62 -7.90
C VAL A 309 2.94 13.26 -8.95
N LYS A 310 3.50 13.97 -9.93
CA LYS A 310 2.70 14.60 -11.01
C LYS A 310 1.88 13.59 -11.83
N ALA A 311 2.44 12.40 -12.05
CA ALA A 311 1.74 11.33 -12.73
C ALA A 311 0.62 10.71 -11.87
N LEU A 312 0.82 10.66 -10.54
CA LEU A 312 -0.11 10.07 -9.59
C LEU A 312 -1.30 10.97 -9.23
N VAL A 313 -1.12 12.31 -9.24
CA VAL A 313 -2.17 13.28 -8.84
C VAL A 313 -3.54 12.99 -9.49
N PRO A 314 -3.67 12.76 -10.80
CA PRO A 314 -4.97 12.48 -11.40
C PRO A 314 -5.61 11.19 -10.86
N LEU A 315 -4.79 10.16 -10.59
CA LEU A 315 -5.25 8.90 -10.00
C LEU A 315 -5.68 9.09 -8.55
N LEU A 316 -4.95 9.89 -7.77
CA LEU A 316 -5.32 10.23 -6.40
C LEU A 316 -6.65 10.97 -6.34
N ILE A 317 -6.90 11.93 -7.24
CA ILE A 317 -8.17 12.66 -7.28
C ILE A 317 -9.36 11.69 -7.46
N VAL A 318 -9.24 10.73 -8.36
CA VAL A 318 -10.30 9.72 -8.58
C VAL A 318 -10.44 8.80 -7.38
N ASN A 319 -9.33 8.35 -6.80
CA ASN A 319 -9.35 7.48 -5.64
C ASN A 319 -9.96 8.19 -4.41
N PHE A 320 -9.67 9.46 -4.20
CA PHE A 320 -10.33 10.28 -3.18
C PHE A 320 -11.83 10.45 -3.49
N GLY A 321 -12.20 10.63 -4.76
CA GLY A 321 -13.61 10.64 -5.17
C GLY A 321 -14.33 9.34 -4.79
N VAL A 322 -13.71 8.19 -5.06
CA VAL A 322 -14.27 6.88 -4.66
C VAL A 322 -14.31 6.74 -3.14
N LEU A 323 -13.28 7.18 -2.41
CA LEU A 323 -13.27 7.19 -0.95
C LEU A 323 -14.44 8.01 -0.39
N PHE A 324 -14.68 9.21 -0.92
CA PHE A 324 -15.82 10.04 -0.53
C PHE A 324 -17.15 9.33 -0.82
N LEU A 325 -17.26 8.69 -1.97
CA LEU A 325 -18.45 7.95 -2.36
C LEU A 325 -18.72 6.79 -1.39
N VAL A 326 -17.71 6.00 -1.05
CA VAL A 326 -17.78 4.90 -0.08
C VAL A 326 -18.07 5.42 1.34
N THR A 327 -17.51 6.57 1.71
CA THR A 327 -17.74 7.19 3.02
C THR A 327 -19.20 7.64 3.21
N TYR A 328 -19.78 8.26 2.17
CA TYR A 328 -21.09 8.91 2.30
C TYR A 328 -22.26 8.11 1.74
N VAL A 329 -22.00 7.00 1.03
CA VAL A 329 -23.03 6.11 0.49
C VAL A 329 -22.92 4.71 1.13
N PRO A 330 -23.58 4.46 2.27
CA PRO A 330 -23.48 3.19 3.02
C PRO A 330 -23.87 1.95 2.19
N PHE A 331 -24.74 2.12 1.20
CA PHE A 331 -25.18 1.02 0.33
C PHE A 331 -24.03 0.35 -0.41
N LEU A 332 -22.98 1.09 -0.77
CA LEU A 332 -21.82 0.56 -1.48
C LEU A 332 -20.94 -0.36 -0.61
N THR A 333 -21.07 -0.27 0.69
CA THR A 333 -20.28 -1.04 1.66
C THR A 333 -21.12 -2.09 2.36
N VAL A 334 -22.10 -1.65 3.16
CA VAL A 334 -22.98 -2.52 3.92
C VAL A 334 -23.93 -3.30 3.00
N GLY A 335 -24.42 -2.67 1.93
CA GLY A 335 -25.31 -3.34 0.97
C GLY A 335 -24.62 -4.50 0.25
N VAL A 336 -23.36 -4.32 -0.15
CA VAL A 336 -22.56 -5.38 -0.79
C VAL A 336 -22.21 -6.47 0.23
N ALA A 337 -21.83 -6.09 1.46
CA ALA A 337 -21.52 -7.06 2.52
C ALA A 337 -22.74 -7.94 2.84
N ASN A 338 -23.93 -7.35 2.94
CA ASN A 338 -25.18 -8.09 3.18
C ASN A 338 -25.57 -9.00 2.01
N LEU A 339 -25.23 -8.64 0.77
CA LEU A 339 -25.46 -9.48 -0.41
C LEU A 339 -24.54 -10.70 -0.46
N VAL A 340 -23.33 -10.60 0.11
CA VAL A 340 -22.30 -11.67 0.04
C VAL A 340 -22.34 -12.56 1.28
N MET A 341 -22.65 -11.98 2.45
CA MET A 341 -22.63 -12.68 3.74
C MET A 341 -24.02 -13.07 4.26
N GLY A 342 -25.06 -12.49 3.66
CA GLY A 342 -26.48 -12.62 3.97
C GLY A 342 -27.12 -13.65 4.01
#